data_5e9c9331ea41b04be5aa80c68d2b33a6
#
_entry.id   5e9c9331ea41b04be5aa80c68d2b33a6
#
_cell.length_a   1.000
_cell.length_b   1.000
_cell.length_c   1.000
_cell.angle_alpha   90.00
_cell.angle_beta   90.00
_cell.angle_gamma   90.00
#
_symmetry.space_group_name_H-M   'P 1'
#
loop_
_entity.id
_entity.type
_entity.pdbx_description
1 polymer ?
#
loop_
_entity_poly.entity_id
_entity_poly.type
_entity_poly.pdbx_seq_one_letter_code
_entity_poly.pdbx_strand_id
1 'polypeptide(L)'
;MLKILIPTIMLVPTTWLAPSKMVWPAALTHSLIIAFMSLSWLHSSGDTGWSSLNHFMALDPLSSPLLVLTCWLLPLMILASQNHTAGEPENRQRMYISLLTSLQIFLIMAFSATEVILFYIMFEATLVPTLLLITRWGNQAERLNAGTYFLFYTLAGSLPLLVALLLLQNTTGTLSLLTLQYAPALPMLTTGDKLWWAGCLLAFLVKMPLYGMHLWLPKAHVEAPIAGSMVLAAVLLKLGGYGMMRMMIVLEPLTKELSYPFIILALWGVIMTGSICLRQTDLKSLIAYSSVGHMGLVAGGILIQTPWGFTGALILMIAHGLTSSALFCLANTNYERTHTRTMVLARGMQIVLPLMTTWWFIASLANLALPPLPNLMGELMIITSLFNWSWATIALTGAGTLITAGYSLYMFLMTQRGPIPQHIIALDPSHTREHLLLALHLLPLLLLISKPELVWGWTF
;
A
#
# COMPACT_ATOMS: atom_id res chain seq x y z
N MET A 1 14.40 -2.02 -17.33
CA MET A 1 13.79 -0.86 -16.66
C MET A 1 13.30 0.19 -17.65
N LEU A 2 14.14 0.73 -18.54
CA LEU A 2 13.78 1.79 -19.50
C LEU A 2 12.58 1.43 -20.39
N LYS A 3 12.41 0.15 -20.78
CA LYS A 3 11.28 -0.33 -21.59
C LYS A 3 9.89 -0.06 -20.95
N ILE A 4 9.83 0.14 -19.65
CA ILE A 4 8.58 0.45 -18.92
C ILE A 4 8.56 1.91 -18.48
N LEU A 5 9.70 2.44 -18.03
CA LEU A 5 9.77 3.83 -17.57
C LEU A 5 9.52 4.84 -18.71
N ILE A 6 10.10 4.63 -19.89
CA ILE A 6 9.88 5.54 -21.02
C ILE A 6 8.41 5.58 -21.46
N PRO A 7 7.70 4.45 -21.66
CA PRO A 7 6.28 4.47 -21.96
C PRO A 7 5.42 5.13 -20.86
N THR A 8 5.78 4.95 -19.56
CA THR A 8 5.06 5.64 -18.48
C THR A 8 5.25 7.15 -18.51
N ILE A 9 6.46 7.64 -18.81
CA ILE A 9 6.71 9.07 -19.00
C ILE A 9 5.93 9.60 -20.20
N MET A 10 5.90 8.84 -21.30
CA MET A 10 5.20 9.21 -22.52
C MET A 10 3.67 9.21 -22.38
N LEU A 11 3.12 8.57 -21.34
CA LEU A 11 1.70 8.70 -21.04
C LEU A 11 1.30 10.15 -20.69
N VAL A 12 2.19 10.96 -20.12
CA VAL A 12 1.89 12.36 -19.80
C VAL A 12 1.62 13.18 -21.07
N PRO A 13 2.51 13.28 -22.06
CA PRO A 13 2.22 14.00 -23.29
C PRO A 13 1.08 13.38 -24.10
N THR A 14 0.90 12.06 -24.09
CA THR A 14 -0.23 11.43 -24.81
C THR A 14 -1.58 11.84 -24.23
N THR A 15 -1.71 12.00 -22.92
CA THR A 15 -2.96 12.49 -22.29
C THR A 15 -3.30 13.93 -22.67
N TRP A 16 -2.30 14.77 -22.97
CA TRP A 16 -2.50 16.15 -23.39
C TRP A 16 -2.75 16.31 -24.89
N LEU A 17 -2.15 15.45 -25.71
CA LEU A 17 -2.28 15.49 -27.17
C LEU A 17 -3.51 14.74 -27.68
N ALA A 18 -4.02 13.77 -26.93
CA ALA A 18 -5.17 12.98 -27.36
C ALA A 18 -6.46 13.84 -27.48
N PRO A 19 -7.30 13.58 -28.52
CA PRO A 19 -8.62 14.23 -28.62
C PRO A 19 -9.49 13.88 -27.41
N SER A 20 -10.41 14.75 -27.03
CA SER A 20 -11.22 14.64 -25.80
C SER A 20 -11.90 13.29 -25.60
N LYS A 21 -12.49 12.75 -26.67
CA LYS A 21 -13.18 11.45 -26.65
C LYS A 21 -12.23 10.25 -26.43
N MET A 22 -10.95 10.40 -26.76
CA MET A 22 -9.97 9.31 -26.73
C MET A 22 -9.03 9.37 -25.51
N VAL A 23 -9.11 10.41 -24.66
CA VAL A 23 -8.21 10.57 -23.50
C VAL A 23 -8.27 9.37 -22.57
N TRP A 24 -9.48 8.98 -22.14
CA TRP A 24 -9.67 7.85 -21.23
C TRP A 24 -9.33 6.49 -21.87
N PRO A 25 -9.85 6.14 -23.08
CA PRO A 25 -9.47 4.90 -23.71
C PRO A 25 -7.97 4.80 -24.00
N ALA A 26 -7.34 5.87 -24.48
CA ALA A 26 -5.90 5.87 -24.76
C ALA A 26 -5.06 5.71 -23.49
N ALA A 27 -5.37 6.44 -22.42
CA ALA A 27 -4.68 6.30 -21.14
C ALA A 27 -4.85 4.89 -20.57
N LEU A 28 -6.05 4.30 -20.67
CA LEU A 28 -6.33 2.96 -20.19
C LEU A 28 -5.58 1.90 -20.99
N THR A 29 -5.64 1.93 -22.33
CA THR A 29 -4.98 0.93 -23.16
C THR A 29 -3.47 0.95 -23.00
N HIS A 30 -2.85 2.13 -23.00
CA HIS A 30 -1.40 2.25 -22.78
C HIS A 30 -1.00 1.80 -21.38
N SER A 31 -1.74 2.16 -20.35
CA SER A 31 -1.45 1.71 -18.97
C SER A 31 -1.59 0.20 -18.80
N LEU A 32 -2.57 -0.45 -19.46
CA LEU A 32 -2.71 -1.90 -19.48
C LEU A 32 -1.53 -2.58 -20.18
N ILE A 33 -1.08 -2.05 -21.32
CA ILE A 33 0.10 -2.58 -22.02
C ILE A 33 1.32 -2.51 -21.10
N ILE A 34 1.54 -1.38 -20.42
CA ILE A 34 2.64 -1.22 -19.46
C ILE A 34 2.52 -2.25 -18.33
N ALA A 35 1.31 -2.46 -17.79
CA ALA A 35 1.05 -3.43 -16.73
C ALA A 35 1.38 -4.86 -17.18
N PHE A 36 0.96 -5.27 -18.37
CA PHE A 36 1.29 -6.59 -18.91
C PHE A 36 2.78 -6.74 -19.20
N MET A 37 3.44 -5.72 -19.72
CA MET A 37 4.90 -5.74 -19.90
C MET A 37 5.65 -5.90 -18.59
N SER A 38 5.16 -5.33 -17.50
CA SER A 38 5.78 -5.41 -16.18
C SER A 38 5.80 -6.84 -15.60
N LEU A 39 4.85 -7.72 -16.00
CA LEU A 39 4.83 -9.11 -15.57
C LEU A 39 6.10 -9.89 -15.91
N SER A 40 6.81 -9.47 -16.99
CA SER A 40 8.10 -10.06 -17.34
C SER A 40 9.16 -9.94 -16.25
N TRP A 41 9.03 -8.97 -15.34
CA TRP A 41 9.95 -8.78 -14.23
C TRP A 41 9.84 -9.86 -13.15
N LEU A 42 8.68 -10.49 -13.01
CA LEU A 42 8.50 -11.61 -12.09
C LEU A 42 9.29 -12.86 -12.51
N HIS A 43 9.49 -13.04 -13.80
CA HIS A 43 10.27 -14.18 -14.32
C HIS A 43 11.77 -13.97 -14.16
N SER A 44 12.25 -12.73 -14.30
CA SER A 44 13.67 -12.37 -14.16
C SER A 44 14.18 -12.39 -12.73
N SER A 45 13.29 -12.40 -11.74
CA SER A 45 13.61 -12.40 -10.31
C SER A 45 13.90 -13.79 -9.71
N GLY A 46 13.80 -14.86 -10.51
CA GLY A 46 14.08 -16.23 -10.04
C GLY A 46 15.56 -16.49 -9.72
N ASP A 47 16.48 -15.71 -10.27
CA ASP A 47 17.89 -15.78 -9.95
C ASP A 47 18.23 -14.84 -8.79
N THR A 48 18.93 -15.38 -7.81
CA THR A 48 19.38 -14.65 -6.61
C THR A 48 20.37 -13.56 -6.99
N GLY A 49 19.91 -12.34 -7.18
CA GLY A 49 20.81 -11.23 -7.48
C GLY A 49 20.14 -10.04 -8.14
N TRP A 50 20.93 -9.00 -8.32
CA TRP A 50 20.52 -7.80 -9.00
C TRP A 50 20.51 -8.02 -10.52
N SER A 51 19.40 -7.71 -11.17
CA SER A 51 19.20 -7.80 -12.61
C SER A 51 18.91 -6.43 -13.22
N SER A 52 19.13 -6.31 -14.54
CA SER A 52 18.88 -5.06 -15.30
C SER A 52 19.58 -3.84 -14.72
N LEU A 53 20.82 -4.03 -14.28
CA LEU A 53 21.65 -2.99 -13.66
C LEU A 53 21.88 -1.82 -14.61
N ASN A 54 21.48 -0.64 -14.17
CA ASN A 54 21.84 0.66 -14.72
C ASN A 54 22.47 1.51 -13.60
N HIS A 55 23.08 2.64 -13.94
CA HIS A 55 23.70 3.53 -12.96
C HIS A 55 22.77 3.95 -11.81
N PHE A 56 21.48 4.17 -12.11
CA PHE A 56 20.49 4.69 -11.16
C PHE A 56 19.39 3.70 -10.79
N MET A 57 19.26 2.60 -11.56
CA MET A 57 18.14 1.68 -11.42
C MET A 57 18.59 0.24 -11.58
N ALA A 58 18.01 -0.62 -10.76
CA ALA A 58 18.19 -2.06 -10.84
C ALA A 58 16.89 -2.80 -10.43
N LEU A 59 16.84 -4.07 -10.75
CA LEU A 59 15.79 -4.98 -10.29
C LEU A 59 16.38 -6.04 -9.38
N ASP A 60 15.71 -6.34 -8.31
CA ASP A 60 16.00 -7.46 -7.45
C ASP A 60 14.72 -8.19 -7.02
N PRO A 61 14.81 -9.37 -6.40
CA PRO A 61 13.63 -10.14 -6.01
C PRO A 61 12.68 -9.43 -5.05
N LEU A 62 13.17 -8.46 -4.26
CA LEU A 62 12.35 -7.66 -3.37
C LEU A 62 11.59 -6.56 -4.10
N SER A 63 12.25 -5.90 -5.06
CA SER A 63 11.64 -4.76 -5.77
C SER A 63 10.69 -5.20 -6.90
N SER A 64 10.97 -6.32 -7.58
CA SER A 64 10.22 -6.76 -8.76
C SER A 64 8.73 -6.94 -8.51
N PRO A 65 8.24 -7.63 -7.45
CA PRO A 65 6.81 -7.81 -7.25
C PRO A 65 6.10 -6.52 -6.83
N LEU A 66 6.80 -5.62 -6.12
CA LEU A 66 6.27 -4.31 -5.78
C LEU A 66 6.15 -3.39 -7.01
N LEU A 67 7.12 -3.45 -7.92
CA LEU A 67 7.08 -2.75 -9.21
C LEU A 67 5.93 -3.25 -10.10
N VAL A 68 5.72 -4.56 -10.16
CA VAL A 68 4.58 -5.13 -10.89
C VAL A 68 3.26 -4.67 -10.28
N LEU A 69 3.15 -4.67 -8.95
CA LEU A 69 1.96 -4.18 -8.25
C LEU A 69 1.69 -2.71 -8.62
N THR A 70 2.71 -1.85 -8.62
CA THR A 70 2.54 -0.43 -8.98
C THR A 70 2.07 -0.25 -10.42
N CYS A 71 2.66 -0.96 -11.37
CA CYS A 71 2.26 -0.91 -12.78
C CYS A 71 0.85 -1.46 -13.00
N TRP A 72 0.46 -2.49 -12.26
CA TRP A 72 -0.87 -3.09 -12.33
C TRP A 72 -1.97 -2.16 -11.81
N LEU A 73 -1.68 -1.35 -10.80
CA LEU A 73 -2.65 -0.46 -10.19
C LEU A 73 -3.01 0.77 -11.04
N LEU A 74 -2.10 1.26 -11.88
CA LEU A 74 -2.38 2.46 -12.69
C LEU A 74 -3.65 2.31 -13.57
N PRO A 75 -3.81 1.26 -14.40
CA PRO A 75 -5.05 1.08 -15.17
C PRO A 75 -6.29 0.93 -14.28
N LEU A 76 -6.16 0.30 -13.12
CA LEU A 76 -7.27 0.13 -12.18
C LEU A 76 -7.71 1.48 -11.58
N MET A 77 -6.76 2.36 -11.27
CA MET A 77 -7.06 3.72 -10.80
C MET A 77 -7.76 4.56 -11.88
N ILE A 78 -7.34 4.43 -13.14
CA ILE A 78 -7.98 5.10 -14.27
C ILE A 78 -9.42 4.59 -14.42
N LEU A 79 -9.65 3.27 -14.39
CA LEU A 79 -10.99 2.68 -14.45
C LEU A 79 -11.90 3.12 -13.30
N ALA A 80 -11.35 3.16 -12.08
CA ALA A 80 -12.11 3.52 -10.89
C ALA A 80 -12.54 4.98 -10.88
N SER A 81 -11.71 5.88 -11.40
CA SER A 81 -11.93 7.32 -11.30
C SER A 81 -12.80 7.91 -12.43
N GLN A 82 -13.14 7.13 -13.45
CA GLN A 82 -13.85 7.62 -14.63
C GLN A 82 -15.20 8.28 -14.30
N ASN A 83 -16.02 7.70 -13.43
CA ASN A 83 -17.30 8.29 -13.03
C ASN A 83 -17.12 9.56 -12.21
N HIS A 84 -16.21 9.53 -11.26
CA HIS A 84 -15.96 10.65 -10.36
C HIS A 84 -15.55 11.92 -11.11
N THR A 85 -14.83 11.78 -12.21
CA THR A 85 -14.31 12.91 -12.99
C THR A 85 -15.17 13.24 -14.22
N ALA A 86 -16.19 12.46 -14.54
CA ALA A 86 -17.01 12.63 -15.75
C ALA A 86 -17.68 14.01 -15.85
N GLY A 87 -18.06 14.60 -14.71
CA GLY A 87 -18.67 15.94 -14.63
C GLY A 87 -17.69 17.12 -14.70
N GLU A 88 -16.37 16.85 -14.71
CA GLU A 88 -15.38 17.91 -14.73
C GLU A 88 -14.98 18.35 -16.15
N PRO A 89 -14.51 19.61 -16.34
CA PRO A 89 -14.02 20.08 -17.63
C PRO A 89 -12.79 19.26 -18.08
N GLU A 90 -12.63 19.10 -19.39
CA GLU A 90 -11.60 18.24 -20.01
C GLU A 90 -10.18 18.53 -19.51
N ASN A 91 -9.80 19.79 -19.36
CA ASN A 91 -8.47 20.15 -18.87
C ASN A 91 -8.21 19.63 -17.45
N ARG A 92 -9.23 19.56 -16.59
CA ARG A 92 -9.12 19.02 -15.25
C ARG A 92 -9.01 17.49 -15.28
N GLN A 93 -9.74 16.82 -16.18
CA GLN A 93 -9.61 15.38 -16.37
C GLN A 93 -8.19 15.01 -16.85
N ARG A 94 -7.64 15.75 -17.81
CA ARG A 94 -6.26 15.57 -18.29
C ARG A 94 -5.24 15.78 -17.16
N MET A 95 -5.41 16.84 -16.37
CA MET A 95 -4.56 17.10 -15.21
C MET A 95 -4.66 15.98 -14.16
N TYR A 96 -5.84 15.44 -13.91
CA TYR A 96 -6.03 14.33 -12.99
C TYR A 96 -5.27 13.07 -13.45
N ILE A 97 -5.41 12.68 -14.72
CA ILE A 97 -4.68 11.53 -15.28
C ILE A 97 -3.16 11.79 -15.27
N SER A 98 -2.71 13.00 -15.59
CA SER A 98 -1.29 13.34 -15.55
C SER A 98 -0.68 13.28 -14.15
N LEU A 99 -1.45 13.60 -13.09
CA LEU A 99 -1.02 13.41 -11.71
C LEU A 99 -0.93 11.93 -11.32
N LEU A 100 -1.86 11.07 -11.77
CA LEU A 100 -1.77 9.63 -11.55
C LEU A 100 -0.55 9.03 -12.25
N THR A 101 -0.28 9.46 -13.48
CA THR A 101 0.89 8.98 -14.23
C THR A 101 2.21 9.49 -13.65
N SER A 102 2.29 10.75 -13.19
CA SER A 102 3.48 11.28 -12.52
C SER A 102 3.78 10.54 -11.22
N LEU A 103 2.73 10.20 -10.46
CA LEU A 103 2.87 9.40 -9.25
C LEU A 103 3.42 8.01 -9.57
N GLN A 104 2.94 7.37 -10.64
CA GLN A 104 3.46 6.09 -11.11
C GLN A 104 4.96 6.17 -11.48
N ILE A 105 5.39 7.24 -12.14
CA ILE A 105 6.80 7.46 -12.51
C ILE A 105 7.67 7.52 -11.23
N PHE A 106 7.28 8.33 -10.24
CA PHE A 106 8.03 8.43 -8.99
C PHE A 106 8.08 7.11 -8.22
N LEU A 107 6.98 6.33 -8.22
CA LEU A 107 6.94 5.02 -7.59
C LEU A 107 7.87 4.01 -8.29
N ILE A 108 7.87 3.96 -9.63
CA ILE A 108 8.79 3.08 -10.38
C ILE A 108 10.25 3.46 -10.05
N MET A 109 10.58 4.75 -10.06
CA MET A 109 11.93 5.20 -9.74
C MET A 109 12.31 4.91 -8.29
N ALA A 110 11.39 5.05 -7.33
CA ALA A 110 11.66 4.76 -5.93
C ALA A 110 11.96 3.28 -5.69
N PHE A 111 11.14 2.35 -6.20
CA PHE A 111 11.39 0.91 -6.01
C PHE A 111 12.58 0.37 -6.80
N SER A 112 12.99 1.04 -7.86
CA SER A 112 14.12 0.61 -8.69
C SER A 112 15.43 1.30 -8.35
N ALA A 113 15.46 2.25 -7.43
CA ALA A 113 16.64 3.04 -7.10
C ALA A 113 17.79 2.16 -6.61
N THR A 114 19.00 2.35 -7.17
CA THR A 114 20.24 1.71 -6.71
C THR A 114 20.93 2.47 -5.58
N GLU A 115 20.66 3.78 -5.47
CA GLU A 115 21.19 4.64 -4.43
C GLU A 115 20.10 5.00 -3.42
N VAL A 116 20.43 4.99 -2.13
CA VAL A 116 19.50 5.34 -1.05
C VAL A 116 19.06 6.80 -1.13
N ILE A 117 19.92 7.71 -1.61
CA ILE A 117 19.55 9.12 -1.77
C ILE A 117 18.52 9.30 -2.89
N LEU A 118 18.67 8.59 -4.02
CA LEU A 118 17.71 8.60 -5.09
C LEU A 118 16.36 8.02 -4.65
N PHE A 119 16.40 6.93 -3.88
CA PHE A 119 15.21 6.39 -3.23
C PHE A 119 14.52 7.44 -2.37
N TYR A 120 15.26 8.15 -1.51
CA TYR A 120 14.74 9.21 -0.65
C TYR A 120 14.06 10.33 -1.46
N ILE A 121 14.73 10.85 -2.49
CA ILE A 121 14.18 11.92 -3.34
C ILE A 121 12.87 11.48 -4.00
N MET A 122 12.82 10.27 -4.57
CA MET A 122 11.62 9.77 -5.22
C MET A 122 10.50 9.43 -4.23
N PHE A 123 10.87 8.94 -3.04
CA PHE A 123 9.96 8.69 -1.93
C PHE A 123 9.25 9.97 -1.48
N GLU A 124 9.97 11.09 -1.37
CA GLU A 124 9.39 12.39 -1.06
C GLU A 124 8.63 12.98 -2.25
N ALA A 125 9.10 12.81 -3.47
CA ALA A 125 8.42 13.29 -4.67
C ALA A 125 7.01 12.71 -4.82
N THR A 126 6.75 11.51 -4.28
CA THR A 126 5.39 10.93 -4.27
C THR A 126 4.38 11.75 -3.47
N LEU A 127 4.84 12.58 -2.51
CA LEU A 127 3.97 13.43 -1.69
C LEU A 127 3.22 14.49 -2.51
N VAL A 128 3.89 15.09 -3.50
CA VAL A 128 3.33 16.21 -4.26
C VAL A 128 2.06 15.80 -5.02
N PRO A 129 2.09 14.77 -5.90
CA PRO A 129 0.89 14.39 -6.62
C PRO A 129 -0.19 13.82 -5.70
N THR A 130 0.17 13.09 -4.63
CA THR A 130 -0.84 12.56 -3.70
C THR A 130 -1.52 13.66 -2.89
N LEU A 131 -0.77 14.67 -2.44
CA LEU A 131 -1.34 15.83 -1.76
C LEU A 131 -2.32 16.58 -2.67
N LEU A 132 -1.93 16.82 -3.93
CA LEU A 132 -2.79 17.47 -4.92
C LEU A 132 -4.07 16.66 -5.20
N LEU A 133 -3.96 15.33 -5.29
CA LEU A 133 -5.13 14.46 -5.45
C LEU A 133 -6.09 14.57 -4.26
N ILE A 134 -5.60 14.57 -3.03
CA ILE A 134 -6.44 14.68 -1.83
C ILE A 134 -7.09 16.06 -1.73
N THR A 135 -6.30 17.14 -1.84
CA THR A 135 -6.77 18.50 -1.61
C THR A 135 -7.67 19.03 -2.73
N ARG A 136 -7.42 18.66 -3.99
CA ARG A 136 -8.16 19.16 -5.15
C ARG A 136 -9.42 18.35 -5.45
N TRP A 137 -9.35 17.03 -5.39
CA TRP A 137 -10.43 16.11 -5.79
C TRP A 137 -11.07 15.35 -4.63
N GLY A 138 -10.72 15.66 -3.38
CA GLY A 138 -11.42 15.11 -2.22
C GLY A 138 -12.87 15.55 -2.16
N ASN A 139 -13.74 14.68 -1.65
CA ASN A 139 -15.20 14.88 -1.72
C ASN A 139 -15.75 15.84 -0.65
N GLN A 140 -15.06 16.06 0.46
CA GLN A 140 -15.56 16.86 1.59
C GLN A 140 -14.75 18.14 1.83
N ALA A 141 -15.33 19.05 2.61
CA ALA A 141 -14.68 20.32 3.00
C ALA A 141 -13.42 20.08 3.85
N GLU A 142 -13.37 19.00 4.63
CA GLU A 142 -12.26 18.63 5.52
C GLU A 142 -11.00 18.14 4.77
N ARG A 143 -11.04 18.02 3.44
CA ARG A 143 -9.92 17.56 2.61
C ARG A 143 -8.63 18.38 2.79
N LEU A 144 -8.74 19.67 3.07
CA LEU A 144 -7.58 20.53 3.31
C LEU A 144 -6.90 20.16 4.64
N ASN A 145 -7.68 19.93 5.70
CA ASN A 145 -7.16 19.49 6.98
C ASN A 145 -6.51 18.09 6.85
N ALA A 146 -7.13 17.17 6.12
CA ALA A 146 -6.53 15.86 5.85
C ALA A 146 -5.20 15.97 5.10
N GLY A 147 -5.12 16.88 4.12
CA GLY A 147 -3.89 17.18 3.39
C GLY A 147 -2.79 17.75 4.28
N THR A 148 -3.10 18.66 5.20
CA THR A 148 -2.12 19.22 6.15
C THR A 148 -1.61 18.15 7.12
N TYR A 149 -2.49 17.30 7.68
CA TYR A 149 -2.05 16.16 8.50
C TYR A 149 -1.10 15.24 7.73
N PHE A 150 -1.47 14.86 6.51
CA PHE A 150 -0.65 14.01 5.66
C PHE A 150 0.74 14.61 5.43
N LEU A 151 0.81 15.89 5.08
CA LEU A 151 2.05 16.60 4.80
C LEU A 151 2.93 16.70 6.06
N PHE A 152 2.39 17.15 7.20
CA PHE A 152 3.20 17.34 8.40
C PHE A 152 3.73 16.04 8.98
N TYR A 153 2.91 14.98 9.05
CA TYR A 153 3.37 13.69 9.56
C TYR A 153 4.49 13.11 8.69
N THR A 154 4.34 13.17 7.37
CA THR A 154 5.33 12.59 6.47
C THR A 154 6.61 13.40 6.44
N LEU A 155 6.57 14.73 6.40
CA LEU A 155 7.77 15.58 6.45
C LEU A 155 8.49 15.50 7.79
N ALA A 156 7.77 15.48 8.91
CA ALA A 156 8.39 15.35 10.23
C ALA A 156 9.16 14.01 10.37
N GLY A 157 8.71 12.96 9.70
CA GLY A 157 9.44 11.69 9.65
C GLY A 157 10.62 11.70 8.70
N SER A 158 10.50 12.33 7.54
CA SER A 158 11.49 12.24 6.47
C SER A 158 12.69 13.17 6.64
N LEU A 159 12.54 14.32 7.28
CA LEU A 159 13.67 15.23 7.52
C LEU A 159 14.77 14.60 8.37
N PRO A 160 14.49 13.90 9.48
CA PRO A 160 15.52 13.15 10.21
C PRO A 160 16.21 12.07 9.35
N LEU A 161 15.46 11.42 8.45
CA LEU A 161 16.04 10.44 7.53
C LEU A 161 17.06 11.08 6.60
N LEU A 162 16.81 12.27 6.05
CA LEU A 162 17.77 12.99 5.21
C LEU A 162 19.08 13.23 5.95
N VAL A 163 19.00 13.73 7.18
CA VAL A 163 20.19 13.96 8.02
C VAL A 163 20.94 12.65 8.27
N ALA A 164 20.20 11.57 8.57
CA ALA A 164 20.79 10.26 8.82
C ALA A 164 21.49 9.69 7.58
N LEU A 165 20.96 9.91 6.38
CA LEU A 165 21.58 9.48 5.12
C LEU A 165 22.85 10.27 4.79
N LEU A 166 22.87 11.58 5.06
CA LEU A 166 24.08 12.40 4.89
C LEU A 166 25.19 11.98 5.86
N LEU A 167 24.83 11.63 7.11
CA LEU A 167 25.78 11.06 8.06
C LEU A 167 26.30 9.70 7.59
N LEU A 168 25.45 8.84 7.04
CA LEU A 168 25.85 7.57 6.44
C LEU A 168 26.84 7.77 5.31
N GLN A 169 26.60 8.75 4.44
CA GLN A 169 27.53 9.07 3.34
C GLN A 169 28.91 9.50 3.86
N ASN A 170 28.95 10.30 4.91
CA ASN A 170 30.22 10.74 5.51
C ASN A 170 31.02 9.60 6.14
N THR A 171 30.31 8.58 6.67
CA THR A 171 30.98 7.43 7.33
C THR A 171 31.38 6.34 6.34
N THR A 172 30.54 6.03 5.35
CA THR A 172 30.77 4.93 4.39
C THR A 172 31.41 5.38 3.08
N GLY A 173 31.34 6.67 2.75
CA GLY A 173 31.81 7.25 1.47
C GLY A 173 30.89 6.97 0.29
N THR A 174 29.90 6.06 0.40
CA THR A 174 28.99 5.68 -0.69
C THR A 174 27.58 5.43 -0.16
N LEU A 175 26.56 5.75 -0.96
CA LEU A 175 25.13 5.47 -0.67
C LEU A 175 24.54 4.42 -1.61
N SER A 176 25.37 3.72 -2.38
CA SER A 176 24.90 2.66 -3.24
C SER A 176 24.45 1.45 -2.43
N LEU A 177 23.23 0.97 -2.65
CA LEU A 177 22.71 -0.23 -2.00
C LEU A 177 23.56 -1.47 -2.26
N LEU A 178 24.19 -1.54 -3.45
CA LEU A 178 25.07 -2.63 -3.81
C LEU A 178 26.33 -2.68 -2.94
N THR A 179 26.95 -1.54 -2.70
CA THR A 179 28.15 -1.47 -1.86
C THR A 179 27.82 -1.61 -0.37
N LEU A 180 26.69 -1.05 0.07
CA LEU A 180 26.26 -1.12 1.46
C LEU A 180 25.93 -2.56 1.91
N GLN A 181 25.52 -3.45 1.01
CA GLN A 181 25.32 -4.88 1.34
C GLN A 181 26.62 -5.59 1.76
N TYR A 182 27.77 -5.14 1.23
CA TYR A 182 29.08 -5.72 1.52
C TYR A 182 29.91 -4.87 2.49
N ALA A 183 29.37 -3.72 2.90
CA ALA A 183 30.06 -2.86 3.88
C ALA A 183 30.11 -3.56 5.24
N PRO A 184 31.25 -3.46 5.97
CA PRO A 184 31.33 -3.97 7.32
C PRO A 184 30.30 -3.29 8.21
N ALA A 185 29.71 -4.06 9.13
CA ALA A 185 28.76 -3.53 10.10
C ALA A 185 29.38 -2.31 10.82
N LEU A 186 28.67 -1.20 10.81
CA LEU A 186 29.16 0.03 11.44
C LEU A 186 29.34 -0.21 12.94
N PRO A 187 30.53 0.07 13.52
CA PRO A 187 30.76 -0.06 14.96
C PRO A 187 29.95 1.01 15.69
N MET A 188 28.92 0.59 16.37
CA MET A 188 27.93 1.47 16.96
C MET A 188 27.93 1.33 18.47
N LEU A 189 28.64 2.23 19.16
CA LEU A 189 28.88 2.17 20.61
C LEU A 189 28.28 3.34 21.38
N THR A 190 27.87 4.41 20.69
CA THR A 190 27.47 5.67 21.34
C THR A 190 25.96 5.91 21.35
N THR A 191 25.52 6.80 22.26
CA THR A 191 24.12 7.28 22.27
C THR A 191 23.74 8.01 20.97
N GLY A 192 24.72 8.62 20.29
CA GLY A 192 24.54 9.24 18.97
C GLY A 192 24.11 8.23 17.92
N ASP A 193 24.68 7.03 17.93
CA ASP A 193 24.35 5.95 16.99
C ASP A 193 22.91 5.45 17.17
N LYS A 194 22.42 5.42 18.42
CA LYS A 194 21.02 5.08 18.71
C LYS A 194 20.05 6.13 18.16
N LEU A 195 20.40 7.40 18.25
CA LEU A 195 19.60 8.49 17.65
C LEU A 195 19.65 8.44 16.13
N TRP A 196 20.81 8.12 15.56
CA TRP A 196 20.95 7.93 14.13
C TRP A 196 20.09 6.77 13.62
N TRP A 197 20.08 5.61 14.31
CA TRP A 197 19.21 4.49 14.01
C TRP A 197 17.73 4.91 14.02
N ALA A 198 17.31 5.64 15.05
CA ALA A 198 15.95 6.15 15.15
C ALA A 198 15.60 7.09 13.98
N GLY A 199 16.53 7.97 13.58
CA GLY A 199 16.39 8.85 12.42
C GLY A 199 16.21 8.10 11.10
N CYS A 200 16.95 7.00 10.91
CA CYS A 200 16.84 6.13 9.74
C CYS A 200 15.48 5.44 9.64
N LEU A 201 14.87 5.04 10.75
CA LEU A 201 13.63 4.27 10.74
C LEU A 201 12.36 5.11 10.88
N LEU A 202 12.44 6.28 11.49
CA LEU A 202 11.28 7.09 11.83
C LEU A 202 10.42 7.42 10.61
N ALA A 203 11.02 7.76 9.48
CA ALA A 203 10.29 8.03 8.24
C ALA A 203 9.43 6.84 7.79
N PHE A 204 10.01 5.66 7.85
CA PHE A 204 9.34 4.43 7.42
C PHE A 204 8.26 3.99 8.40
N LEU A 205 8.48 4.16 9.70
CA LEU A 205 7.49 3.89 10.75
C LEU A 205 6.31 4.86 10.74
N VAL A 206 6.51 6.07 10.23
CA VAL A 206 5.42 7.03 9.99
C VAL A 206 4.65 6.66 8.72
N LYS A 207 5.35 6.34 7.62
CA LYS A 207 4.70 5.95 6.34
C LYS A 207 4.03 4.58 6.42
N MET A 208 4.66 3.59 7.04
CA MET A 208 4.05 2.33 7.43
C MET A 208 3.51 2.49 8.85
N PRO A 209 2.26 2.95 9.01
CA PRO A 209 1.79 3.64 10.20
C PRO A 209 1.88 2.75 11.44
N LEU A 210 2.92 2.96 12.25
CA LEU A 210 3.01 2.35 13.56
C LEU A 210 1.97 2.99 14.49
N TYR A 211 1.44 2.22 15.44
CA TYR A 211 0.47 2.74 16.42
C TYR A 211 1.06 3.96 17.14
N GLY A 212 0.28 5.03 17.23
CA GLY A 212 0.70 6.36 17.71
C GLY A 212 1.05 7.35 16.58
N MET A 213 1.65 6.89 15.49
CA MET A 213 1.96 7.74 14.31
C MET A 213 0.97 7.52 13.14
N HIS A 214 -0.15 6.83 13.37
CA HIS A 214 -1.09 6.40 12.33
C HIS A 214 -2.22 7.38 12.05
N LEU A 215 -2.41 8.44 12.83
CA LEU A 215 -3.61 9.30 12.78
C LEU A 215 -3.82 10.03 11.44
N TRP A 216 -2.75 10.23 10.67
CA TRP A 216 -2.83 10.82 9.35
C TRP A 216 -3.55 9.91 8.32
N LEU A 217 -3.41 8.59 8.48
CA LEU A 217 -3.87 7.61 7.49
C LEU A 217 -5.39 7.54 7.41
N PRO A 218 -6.18 7.36 8.49
CA PRO A 218 -7.63 7.35 8.39
C PRO A 218 -8.19 8.65 7.81
N LYS A 219 -7.64 9.81 8.23
CA LYS A 219 -8.06 11.12 7.71
C LYS A 219 -7.78 11.24 6.21
N ALA A 220 -6.57 10.88 5.78
CA ALA A 220 -6.20 10.93 4.36
C ALA A 220 -7.06 10.01 3.50
N HIS A 221 -7.34 8.76 3.95
CA HIS A 221 -8.14 7.80 3.20
C HIS A 221 -9.61 8.16 3.09
N VAL A 222 -10.20 8.72 4.16
CA VAL A 222 -11.61 9.10 4.17
C VAL A 222 -11.87 10.22 3.18
N GLU A 223 -10.97 11.22 3.14
CA GLU A 223 -11.12 12.40 2.30
C GLU A 223 -10.57 12.24 0.86
N ALA A 224 -9.70 11.25 0.62
CA ALA A 224 -9.13 11.02 -0.71
C ALA A 224 -10.22 10.58 -1.73
N PRO A 225 -10.06 11.01 -3.01
CA PRO A 225 -10.80 10.40 -4.11
C PRO A 225 -10.44 8.91 -4.22
N ILE A 226 -11.25 8.13 -4.94
CA ILE A 226 -11.09 6.67 -5.02
C ILE A 226 -9.67 6.24 -5.45
N ALA A 227 -9.12 6.83 -6.52
CA ALA A 227 -7.77 6.52 -6.97
C ALA A 227 -6.70 6.92 -5.93
N GLY A 228 -6.92 8.02 -5.19
CA GLY A 228 -6.05 8.43 -4.10
C GLY A 228 -6.04 7.40 -2.97
N SER A 229 -7.20 6.92 -2.53
CA SER A 229 -7.28 5.89 -1.49
C SER A 229 -6.70 4.54 -1.94
N MET A 230 -6.85 4.17 -3.23
CA MET A 230 -6.24 2.97 -3.80
C MET A 230 -4.71 3.03 -3.74
N VAL A 231 -4.10 4.13 -4.23
CA VAL A 231 -2.63 4.30 -4.20
C VAL A 231 -2.09 4.34 -2.79
N LEU A 232 -2.73 5.11 -1.90
CA LEU A 232 -2.32 5.20 -0.50
C LEU A 232 -2.27 3.80 0.14
N ALA A 233 -3.35 3.02 -0.01
CA ALA A 233 -3.43 1.68 0.58
C ALA A 233 -2.52 0.67 -0.09
N ALA A 234 -2.46 0.65 -1.41
CA ALA A 234 -1.80 -0.42 -2.14
C ALA A 234 -0.28 -0.25 -2.28
N VAL A 235 0.22 0.98 -2.39
CA VAL A 235 1.64 1.24 -2.73
C VAL A 235 2.34 2.14 -1.72
N LEU A 236 1.77 3.28 -1.32
CA LEU A 236 2.48 4.25 -0.49
C LEU A 236 2.84 3.70 0.90
N LEU A 237 1.97 2.88 1.50
CA LEU A 237 2.29 2.19 2.75
C LEU A 237 3.45 1.20 2.56
N LYS A 238 3.52 0.54 1.41
CA LYS A 238 4.55 -0.45 1.07
C LYS A 238 5.91 0.16 0.78
N LEU A 239 5.95 1.43 0.36
CA LEU A 239 7.22 2.18 0.31
C LEU A 239 7.90 2.27 1.68
N GLY A 240 7.12 2.40 2.77
CA GLY A 240 7.64 2.35 4.13
C GLY A 240 8.25 0.98 4.46
N GLY A 241 7.53 -0.11 4.17
CA GLY A 241 8.03 -1.48 4.38
C GLY A 241 9.26 -1.81 3.54
N TYR A 242 9.25 -1.42 2.26
CA TYR A 242 10.40 -1.58 1.38
C TYR A 242 11.62 -0.82 1.88
N GLY A 243 11.43 0.45 2.27
CA GLY A 243 12.52 1.27 2.82
C GLY A 243 13.09 0.70 4.12
N MET A 244 12.23 0.18 5.01
CA MET A 244 12.69 -0.54 6.21
C MET A 244 13.54 -1.75 5.84
N MET A 245 13.06 -2.62 4.94
CA MET A 245 13.82 -3.81 4.53
C MET A 245 15.18 -3.45 3.96
N ARG A 246 15.30 -2.37 3.16
CA ARG A 246 16.57 -1.90 2.61
C ARG A 246 17.53 -1.37 3.68
N MET A 247 17.02 -0.58 4.61
CA MET A 247 17.84 -0.01 5.68
C MET A 247 18.26 -1.04 6.73
N MET A 248 17.45 -2.11 6.94
CA MET A 248 17.76 -3.15 7.91
C MET A 248 19.09 -3.87 7.62
N ILE A 249 19.50 -3.95 6.37
CA ILE A 249 20.79 -4.55 5.98
C ILE A 249 21.95 -3.76 6.60
N VAL A 250 21.86 -2.43 6.61
CA VAL A 250 22.88 -1.53 7.15
C VAL A 250 22.81 -1.44 8.68
N LEU A 251 21.59 -1.53 9.22
CA LEU A 251 21.29 -1.32 10.63
C LEU A 251 21.24 -2.61 11.45
N GLU A 252 21.63 -3.76 10.88
CA GLU A 252 21.44 -5.08 11.49
C GLU A 252 21.85 -5.17 12.98
N PRO A 253 23.07 -4.79 13.40
CA PRO A 253 23.50 -4.99 14.78
C PRO A 253 22.70 -4.15 15.79
N LEU A 254 22.42 -2.88 15.48
CA LEU A 254 21.65 -2.00 16.35
C LEU A 254 20.17 -2.39 16.44
N THR A 255 19.61 -2.87 15.36
CA THR A 255 18.20 -3.22 15.33
C THR A 255 17.89 -4.38 16.26
N LYS A 256 18.80 -5.35 16.41
CA LYS A 256 18.62 -6.48 17.35
C LYS A 256 18.47 -6.00 18.80
N GLU A 257 19.13 -4.90 19.18
CA GLU A 257 19.06 -4.35 20.54
C GLU A 257 17.88 -3.39 20.73
N LEU A 258 17.65 -2.52 19.73
CA LEU A 258 16.72 -1.39 19.86
C LEU A 258 15.30 -1.68 19.37
N SER A 259 15.07 -2.79 18.65
CA SER A 259 13.77 -3.08 18.05
C SER A 259 12.69 -3.49 19.05
N TYR A 260 13.06 -3.97 20.24
CA TYR A 260 12.14 -4.52 21.25
C TYR A 260 10.89 -3.63 21.53
N PRO A 261 11.02 -2.34 21.89
CA PRO A 261 9.87 -1.50 22.17
C PRO A 261 8.97 -1.30 20.93
N PHE A 262 9.57 -1.23 19.74
CA PHE A 262 8.82 -1.02 18.50
C PHE A 262 8.05 -2.27 18.07
N ILE A 263 8.59 -3.47 18.31
CA ILE A 263 7.89 -4.73 18.07
C ILE A 263 6.66 -4.83 18.98
N ILE A 264 6.82 -4.56 20.28
CA ILE A 264 5.68 -4.59 21.21
C ILE A 264 4.63 -3.56 20.81
N LEU A 265 5.05 -2.33 20.48
CA LEU A 265 4.14 -1.27 20.05
C LEU A 265 3.40 -1.64 18.75
N ALA A 266 4.08 -2.31 17.81
CA ALA A 266 3.47 -2.79 16.58
C ALA A 266 2.39 -3.84 16.85
N LEU A 267 2.68 -4.84 17.69
CA LEU A 267 1.73 -5.90 18.06
C LEU A 267 0.57 -5.38 18.90
N TRP A 268 0.84 -4.50 19.86
CA TRP A 268 -0.19 -3.81 20.61
C TRP A 268 -1.10 -2.99 19.69
N GLY A 269 -0.49 -2.33 18.69
CA GLY A 269 -1.20 -1.59 17.66
C GLY A 269 -2.21 -2.44 16.90
N VAL A 270 -1.91 -3.71 16.59
CA VAL A 270 -2.86 -4.63 15.93
C VAL A 270 -4.14 -4.80 16.75
N ILE A 271 -4.01 -5.02 18.07
CA ILE A 271 -5.17 -5.19 18.97
C ILE A 271 -5.97 -3.89 19.07
N MET A 272 -5.28 -2.77 19.29
CA MET A 272 -5.93 -1.48 19.47
C MET A 272 -6.65 -1.02 18.20
N THR A 273 -6.01 -1.11 17.03
CA THR A 273 -6.65 -0.72 15.78
C THR A 273 -7.79 -1.65 15.41
N GLY A 274 -7.66 -2.95 15.65
CA GLY A 274 -8.75 -3.91 15.48
C GLY A 274 -9.96 -3.61 16.37
N SER A 275 -9.75 -3.26 17.64
CA SER A 275 -10.82 -2.86 18.56
C SER A 275 -11.49 -1.54 18.13
N ILE A 276 -10.73 -0.60 17.59
CA ILE A 276 -11.26 0.63 16.99
C ILE A 276 -12.12 0.30 15.75
N CYS A 277 -11.71 -0.65 14.90
CA CYS A 277 -12.49 -1.09 13.73
C CYS A 277 -13.88 -1.58 14.10
N LEU A 278 -14.02 -2.33 15.20
CA LEU A 278 -15.32 -2.83 15.68
C LEU A 278 -16.30 -1.73 16.09
N ARG A 279 -15.81 -0.53 16.40
CA ARG A 279 -16.62 0.63 16.82
C ARG A 279 -16.80 1.69 15.73
N GLN A 280 -16.18 1.50 14.56
CA GLN A 280 -16.32 2.44 13.44
C GLN A 280 -17.71 2.35 12.82
N THR A 281 -18.28 3.50 12.51
CA THR A 281 -19.53 3.64 11.77
C THR A 281 -19.28 3.86 10.28
N ASP A 282 -18.17 4.49 9.93
CA ASP A 282 -17.78 4.81 8.56
C ASP A 282 -17.00 3.68 7.90
N LEU A 283 -17.44 3.26 6.71
CA LEU A 283 -16.87 2.16 5.94
C LEU A 283 -15.41 2.44 5.52
N LYS A 284 -15.13 3.65 5.02
CA LYS A 284 -13.77 4.03 4.60
C LYS A 284 -12.80 4.08 5.79
N SER A 285 -13.25 4.60 6.93
CA SER A 285 -12.41 4.65 8.14
C SER A 285 -12.12 3.25 8.67
N LEU A 286 -13.09 2.33 8.65
CA LEU A 286 -12.90 0.94 9.06
C LEU A 286 -11.82 0.27 8.21
N ILE A 287 -11.90 0.38 6.88
CA ILE A 287 -10.90 -0.18 5.95
C ILE A 287 -9.52 0.47 6.18
N ALA A 288 -9.45 1.77 6.48
CA ALA A 288 -8.20 2.44 6.76
C ALA A 288 -7.55 1.94 8.07
N TYR A 289 -8.31 1.78 9.16
CA TYR A 289 -7.80 1.23 10.40
C TYR A 289 -7.38 -0.25 10.29
N SER A 290 -8.09 -1.05 9.49
CA SER A 290 -7.67 -2.44 9.22
C SER A 290 -6.31 -2.49 8.54
N SER A 291 -6.02 -1.55 7.63
CA SER A 291 -4.69 -1.43 7.01
C SER A 291 -3.59 -1.11 8.01
N VAL A 292 -3.87 -0.30 9.05
CA VAL A 292 -2.89 -0.04 10.13
C VAL A 292 -2.56 -1.32 10.89
N GLY A 293 -3.56 -2.16 11.19
CA GLY A 293 -3.35 -3.43 11.87
C GLY A 293 -2.46 -4.39 11.07
N HIS A 294 -2.79 -4.64 9.79
CA HIS A 294 -1.98 -5.51 8.92
C HIS A 294 -0.55 -4.97 8.71
N MET A 295 -0.39 -3.65 8.55
CA MET A 295 0.95 -3.04 8.46
C MET A 295 1.72 -3.10 9.79
N GLY A 296 1.03 -3.13 10.93
CA GLY A 296 1.65 -3.40 12.22
C GLY A 296 2.30 -4.79 12.28
N LEU A 297 1.63 -5.83 11.75
CA LEU A 297 2.23 -7.17 11.62
C LEU A 297 3.44 -7.15 10.69
N VAL A 298 3.36 -6.48 9.54
CA VAL A 298 4.49 -6.30 8.61
C VAL A 298 5.67 -5.64 9.31
N ALA A 299 5.44 -4.57 10.07
CA ALA A 299 6.49 -3.89 10.83
C ALA A 299 7.17 -4.83 11.84
N GLY A 300 6.36 -5.58 12.59
CA GLY A 300 6.89 -6.59 13.53
C GLY A 300 7.75 -7.64 12.84
N GLY A 301 7.31 -8.18 11.70
CA GLY A 301 8.05 -9.16 10.92
C GLY A 301 9.39 -8.65 10.39
N ILE A 302 9.45 -7.40 9.95
CA ILE A 302 10.69 -6.77 9.45
C ILE A 302 11.67 -6.50 10.60
N LEU A 303 11.20 -5.99 11.73
CA LEU A 303 12.03 -5.62 12.87
C LEU A 303 12.76 -6.81 13.53
N ILE A 304 12.22 -8.04 13.38
CA ILE A 304 12.86 -9.25 13.91
C ILE A 304 14.06 -9.71 13.08
N GLN A 305 14.16 -9.27 11.82
CA GLN A 305 15.27 -9.59 10.92
C GLN A 305 15.46 -11.10 10.66
N THR A 306 14.39 -11.86 10.58
CA THR A 306 14.46 -13.26 10.19
C THR A 306 14.07 -13.45 8.72
N PRO A 307 14.61 -14.45 7.99
CA PRO A 307 14.22 -14.69 6.59
C PRO A 307 12.71 -14.91 6.43
N TRP A 308 12.09 -15.64 7.36
CA TRP A 308 10.64 -15.86 7.37
C TRP A 308 9.84 -14.57 7.65
N GLY A 309 10.36 -13.70 8.51
CA GLY A 309 9.78 -12.38 8.77
C GLY A 309 9.77 -11.50 7.52
N PHE A 310 10.88 -11.44 6.80
CA PHE A 310 11.00 -10.64 5.57
C PHE A 310 10.13 -11.19 4.43
N THR A 311 10.18 -12.50 4.18
CA THR A 311 9.35 -13.12 3.13
C THR A 311 7.87 -12.99 3.44
N GLY A 312 7.46 -13.24 4.69
CA GLY A 312 6.08 -13.05 5.13
C GLY A 312 5.62 -11.60 5.02
N ALA A 313 6.47 -10.64 5.39
CA ALA A 313 6.19 -9.23 5.24
C ALA A 313 5.98 -8.83 3.77
N LEU A 314 6.81 -9.33 2.84
CA LEU A 314 6.67 -9.04 1.41
C LEU A 314 5.37 -9.63 0.83
N ILE A 315 5.06 -10.89 1.14
CA ILE A 315 3.81 -11.53 0.71
C ILE A 315 2.60 -10.75 1.23
N LEU A 316 2.61 -10.40 2.52
CA LEU A 316 1.49 -9.67 3.12
C LEU A 316 1.36 -8.26 2.54
N MET A 317 2.45 -7.57 2.25
CA MET A 317 2.41 -6.26 1.58
C MET A 317 1.71 -6.34 0.22
N ILE A 318 2.02 -7.32 -0.61
CA ILE A 318 1.43 -7.45 -1.95
C ILE A 318 -0.03 -7.89 -1.86
N ALA A 319 -0.31 -8.93 -1.08
CA ALA A 319 -1.65 -9.44 -0.91
C ALA A 319 -2.60 -8.40 -0.30
N HIS A 320 -2.17 -7.73 0.78
CA HIS A 320 -2.92 -6.61 1.36
C HIS A 320 -3.06 -5.42 0.39
N GLY A 321 -2.07 -5.19 -0.49
CA GLY A 321 -2.16 -4.16 -1.51
C GLY A 321 -3.36 -4.34 -2.43
N LEU A 322 -3.55 -5.56 -2.94
CA LEU A 322 -4.67 -5.90 -3.82
C LEU A 322 -6.01 -5.97 -3.06
N THR A 323 -6.02 -6.53 -1.85
CA THR A 323 -7.26 -6.67 -1.07
C THR A 323 -7.79 -5.33 -0.56
N SER A 324 -6.94 -4.49 0.01
CA SER A 324 -7.35 -3.18 0.52
C SER A 324 -7.82 -2.24 -0.59
N SER A 325 -7.15 -2.22 -1.75
CA SER A 325 -7.60 -1.44 -2.90
C SER A 325 -8.96 -1.94 -3.43
N ALA A 326 -9.18 -3.26 -3.48
CA ALA A 326 -10.48 -3.83 -3.84
C ALA A 326 -11.59 -3.41 -2.85
N LEU A 327 -11.32 -3.43 -1.55
CA LEU A 327 -12.28 -2.99 -0.52
C LEU A 327 -12.61 -1.49 -0.64
N PHE A 328 -11.62 -0.63 -0.94
CA PHE A 328 -11.89 0.79 -1.19
C PHE A 328 -12.72 1.00 -2.47
N CYS A 329 -12.51 0.19 -3.52
CA CYS A 329 -13.36 0.21 -4.71
C CYS A 329 -14.80 -0.20 -4.39
N LEU A 330 -14.98 -1.26 -3.62
CA LEU A 330 -16.30 -1.72 -3.15
C LEU A 330 -16.99 -0.67 -2.26
N ALA A 331 -16.26 -0.04 -1.35
CA ALA A 331 -16.79 1.04 -0.53
C ALA A 331 -17.26 2.24 -1.39
N ASN A 332 -16.52 2.53 -2.46
CA ASN A 332 -16.90 3.60 -3.37
C ASN A 332 -18.11 3.24 -4.23
N THR A 333 -18.24 2.00 -4.69
CA THR A 333 -19.45 1.57 -5.44
C THR A 333 -20.73 1.70 -4.60
N ASN A 334 -20.63 1.41 -3.30
CA ASN A 334 -21.73 1.67 -2.38
C ASN A 334 -21.97 3.18 -2.21
N TYR A 335 -20.91 3.97 -2.04
CA TYR A 335 -21.01 5.42 -1.89
C TYR A 335 -21.61 6.12 -3.11
N GLU A 336 -21.26 5.74 -4.33
CA GLU A 336 -21.83 6.29 -5.57
C GLU A 336 -23.36 6.10 -5.65
N ARG A 337 -23.88 5.04 -5.03
CA ARG A 337 -25.33 4.70 -5.03
C ARG A 337 -26.11 5.28 -3.86
N THR A 338 -25.49 5.25 -2.67
CA THR A 338 -26.19 5.66 -1.44
C THR A 338 -25.89 7.08 -1.02
N HIS A 339 -24.83 7.69 -1.58
CA HIS A 339 -24.27 8.99 -1.19
C HIS A 339 -23.97 9.11 0.30
N THR A 340 -23.85 7.98 1.01
CA THR A 340 -23.55 7.91 2.44
C THR A 340 -22.34 7.02 2.68
N ARG A 341 -21.54 7.33 3.72
CA ARG A 341 -20.37 6.54 4.12
C ARG A 341 -20.68 5.61 5.29
N THR A 342 -21.81 5.85 5.99
CA THR A 342 -22.17 5.11 7.19
C THR A 342 -22.71 3.73 6.83
N MET A 343 -22.18 2.67 7.46
CA MET A 343 -22.57 1.29 7.18
C MET A 343 -24.05 1.03 7.46
N VAL A 344 -24.62 1.67 8.48
CA VAL A 344 -26.04 1.48 8.85
C VAL A 344 -26.97 2.01 7.76
N LEU A 345 -26.59 3.11 7.08
CA LEU A 345 -27.39 3.69 6.00
C LEU A 345 -27.18 2.99 4.66
N ALA A 346 -26.06 2.24 4.50
CA ALA A 346 -25.74 1.49 3.29
C ALA A 346 -25.99 -0.02 3.42
N ARG A 347 -26.94 -0.42 4.27
CA ARG A 347 -27.30 -1.83 4.51
C ARG A 347 -28.21 -2.42 3.44
N GLY A 348 -28.30 -3.75 3.40
CA GLY A 348 -29.29 -4.46 2.56
C GLY A 348 -28.92 -4.56 1.08
N MET A 349 -27.67 -4.27 0.72
CA MET A 349 -27.22 -4.26 -0.69
C MET A 349 -27.31 -5.63 -1.37
N GLN A 350 -27.35 -6.73 -0.62
CA GLN A 350 -27.49 -8.09 -1.16
C GLN A 350 -28.78 -8.28 -1.96
N ILE A 351 -29.87 -7.63 -1.55
CA ILE A 351 -31.18 -7.78 -2.19
C ILE A 351 -31.18 -7.12 -3.58
N VAL A 352 -30.49 -5.98 -3.72
CA VAL A 352 -30.50 -5.18 -4.95
C VAL A 352 -29.34 -5.55 -5.89
N LEU A 353 -28.17 -5.85 -5.34
CA LEU A 353 -26.93 -6.08 -6.10
C LEU A 353 -26.27 -7.42 -5.72
N PRO A 354 -26.89 -8.58 -6.06
CA PRO A 354 -26.39 -9.88 -5.62
C PRO A 354 -24.99 -10.20 -6.17
N LEU A 355 -24.66 -9.80 -7.40
CA LEU A 355 -23.31 -9.98 -7.97
C LEU A 355 -22.25 -9.14 -7.26
N MET A 356 -22.58 -7.93 -6.81
CA MET A 356 -21.64 -7.12 -6.03
C MET A 356 -21.40 -7.73 -4.64
N THR A 357 -22.39 -8.39 -4.08
CA THR A 357 -22.26 -9.09 -2.79
C THR A 357 -21.25 -10.22 -2.87
N THR A 358 -21.15 -10.94 -3.97
CA THR A 358 -20.12 -11.99 -4.13
C THR A 358 -18.71 -11.41 -4.10
N TRP A 359 -18.50 -10.25 -4.73
CA TRP A 359 -17.20 -9.55 -4.65
C TRP A 359 -16.89 -9.05 -3.23
N TRP A 360 -17.89 -8.52 -2.52
CA TRP A 360 -17.76 -8.15 -1.11
C TRP A 360 -17.37 -9.34 -0.26
N PHE A 361 -18.01 -10.50 -0.49
CA PHE A 361 -17.71 -11.72 0.25
C PHE A 361 -16.29 -12.18 0.03
N ILE A 362 -15.85 -12.31 -1.22
CA ILE A 362 -14.47 -12.73 -1.56
C ILE A 362 -13.44 -11.74 -0.98
N ALA A 363 -13.67 -10.43 -1.12
CA ALA A 363 -12.74 -9.42 -0.59
C ALA A 363 -12.70 -9.41 0.95
N SER A 364 -13.82 -9.63 1.63
CA SER A 364 -13.85 -9.73 3.09
C SER A 364 -13.16 -11.00 3.61
N LEU A 365 -13.31 -12.14 2.92
CA LEU A 365 -12.59 -13.38 3.21
C LEU A 365 -11.08 -13.21 2.98
N ALA A 366 -10.69 -12.46 1.93
CA ALA A 366 -9.29 -12.16 1.68
C ALA A 366 -8.69 -11.28 2.79
N ASN A 367 -9.44 -10.31 3.30
CA ASN A 367 -9.01 -9.48 4.41
C ASN A 367 -8.93 -10.25 5.74
N LEU A 368 -9.78 -11.26 5.90
CA LEU A 368 -9.77 -12.19 7.05
C LEU A 368 -8.61 -13.18 7.01
N ALA A 369 -7.88 -13.23 5.90
CA ALA A 369 -6.80 -14.20 5.65
C ALA A 369 -7.27 -15.67 5.72
N LEU A 370 -8.39 -16.00 5.04
CA LEU A 370 -8.90 -17.36 5.00
C LEU A 370 -8.03 -18.25 4.11
N PRO A 371 -7.76 -19.53 4.48
CA PRO A 371 -7.12 -20.47 3.57
C PRO A 371 -7.96 -20.64 2.27
N PRO A 372 -7.37 -20.68 1.09
CA PRO A 372 -5.96 -20.78 0.70
C PRO A 372 -5.32 -19.43 0.28
N LEU A 373 -5.86 -18.30 0.68
CA LEU A 373 -5.46 -16.98 0.19
C LEU A 373 -4.03 -16.59 0.63
N PRO A 374 -3.28 -15.81 -0.21
CA PRO A 374 -1.89 -15.47 0.08
C PRO A 374 -1.73 -14.57 1.32
N ASN A 375 -2.77 -13.86 1.75
CA ASN A 375 -2.76 -13.11 3.01
C ASN A 375 -2.45 -14.03 4.20
N LEU A 376 -3.04 -15.24 4.25
CA LEU A 376 -2.77 -16.21 5.32
C LEU A 376 -1.31 -16.63 5.32
N MET A 377 -0.74 -16.91 4.14
CA MET A 377 0.67 -17.31 4.04
C MET A 377 1.60 -16.24 4.63
N GLY A 378 1.36 -14.99 4.30
CA GLY A 378 2.12 -13.86 4.85
C GLY A 378 1.98 -13.73 6.37
N GLU A 379 0.75 -13.82 6.89
CA GLU A 379 0.48 -13.76 8.33
C GLU A 379 1.10 -14.92 9.08
N LEU A 380 0.97 -16.17 8.60
CA LEU A 380 1.56 -17.33 9.24
C LEU A 380 3.09 -17.24 9.33
N MET A 381 3.76 -16.80 8.25
CA MET A 381 5.22 -16.61 8.26
C MET A 381 5.65 -15.54 9.26
N ILE A 382 4.91 -14.45 9.37
CA ILE A 382 5.20 -13.40 10.35
C ILE A 382 4.94 -13.92 11.77
N ILE A 383 3.82 -14.59 12.01
CA ILE A 383 3.47 -15.13 13.34
C ILE A 383 4.51 -16.17 13.78
N THR A 384 4.95 -17.04 12.89
CA THR A 384 6.01 -18.03 13.21
C THR A 384 7.34 -17.36 13.51
N SER A 385 7.71 -16.30 12.78
CA SER A 385 8.93 -15.54 13.05
C SER A 385 8.86 -14.80 14.41
N LEU A 386 7.72 -14.22 14.73
CA LEU A 386 7.44 -13.56 16.02
C LEU A 386 7.48 -14.58 17.18
N PHE A 387 6.88 -15.75 16.99
CA PHE A 387 6.90 -16.82 18.00
C PHE A 387 8.32 -17.32 18.27
N ASN A 388 9.13 -17.47 17.24
CA ASN A 388 10.54 -17.85 17.39
C ASN A 388 11.35 -16.79 18.17
N TRP A 389 11.01 -15.50 18.02
CA TRP A 389 11.63 -14.42 18.79
C TRP A 389 11.19 -14.42 20.26
N SER A 390 9.87 -14.60 20.53
CA SER A 390 9.31 -14.71 21.88
C SER A 390 7.97 -15.44 21.85
N TRP A 391 7.81 -16.48 22.68
CA TRP A 391 6.57 -17.24 22.80
C TRP A 391 5.36 -16.39 23.23
N ALA A 392 5.60 -15.32 24.00
CA ALA A 392 4.54 -14.45 24.50
C ALA A 392 3.83 -13.66 23.37
N THR A 393 4.49 -13.49 22.21
CA THR A 393 3.91 -12.78 21.07
C THR A 393 2.68 -13.49 20.49
N ILE A 394 2.55 -14.81 20.70
CA ILE A 394 1.40 -15.58 20.19
C ILE A 394 0.08 -15.12 20.82
N ALA A 395 0.11 -14.66 22.06
CA ALA A 395 -1.09 -14.12 22.72
C ALA A 395 -1.57 -12.83 22.03
N LEU A 396 -0.66 -11.94 21.68
CA LEU A 396 -0.98 -10.68 21.00
C LEU A 396 -1.41 -10.90 19.55
N THR A 397 -0.67 -11.73 18.81
CA THR A 397 -1.00 -12.06 17.41
C THR A 397 -2.29 -12.86 17.31
N GLY A 398 -2.52 -13.84 18.18
CA GLY A 398 -3.75 -14.62 18.23
C GLY A 398 -4.98 -13.76 18.58
N ALA A 399 -4.88 -12.88 19.56
CA ALA A 399 -5.94 -11.92 19.85
C ALA A 399 -6.19 -10.98 18.65
N GLY A 400 -5.11 -10.54 17.98
CA GLY A 400 -5.19 -9.74 16.76
C GLY A 400 -5.97 -10.45 15.66
N THR A 401 -5.64 -11.70 15.33
CA THR A 401 -6.32 -12.48 14.28
C THR A 401 -7.80 -12.74 14.60
N LEU A 402 -8.16 -12.96 15.86
CA LEU A 402 -9.56 -13.07 16.26
C LEU A 402 -10.34 -11.77 16.03
N ILE A 403 -9.74 -10.64 16.38
CA ILE A 403 -10.36 -9.32 16.18
C ILE A 403 -10.48 -8.99 14.68
N THR A 404 -9.47 -9.34 13.86
CA THR A 404 -9.54 -9.16 12.41
C THR A 404 -10.67 -9.97 11.79
N ALA A 405 -10.88 -11.20 12.25
CA ALA A 405 -12.03 -12.01 11.86
C ALA A 405 -13.35 -11.33 12.24
N GLY A 406 -13.44 -10.81 13.45
CA GLY A 406 -14.64 -10.13 13.96
C GLY A 406 -15.03 -8.91 13.12
N TYR A 407 -14.11 -7.95 12.89
CA TYR A 407 -14.46 -6.74 12.16
C TYR A 407 -14.66 -6.97 10.65
N SER A 408 -13.98 -7.93 10.03
CA SER A 408 -14.17 -8.21 8.60
C SER A 408 -15.55 -8.84 8.33
N LEU A 409 -15.99 -9.76 9.18
CA LEU A 409 -17.36 -10.30 9.13
C LEU A 409 -18.40 -9.24 9.49
N TYR A 410 -18.14 -8.41 10.51
CA TYR A 410 -19.00 -7.29 10.88
C TYR A 410 -19.21 -6.33 9.71
N MET A 411 -18.16 -5.92 9.04
CA MET A 411 -18.21 -5.06 7.85
C MET A 411 -19.11 -5.67 6.76
N PHE A 412 -18.94 -6.96 6.45
CA PHE A 412 -19.74 -7.66 5.45
C PHE A 412 -21.20 -7.74 5.86
N LEU A 413 -21.50 -8.16 7.09
CA LEU A 413 -22.88 -8.34 7.56
C LEU A 413 -23.62 -7.01 7.61
N MET A 414 -23.02 -5.95 8.10
CA MET A 414 -23.64 -4.64 8.24
C MET A 414 -23.95 -3.98 6.88
N THR A 415 -23.13 -4.20 5.88
CA THR A 415 -23.35 -3.59 4.54
C THR A 415 -24.26 -4.42 3.65
N GLN A 416 -24.19 -5.75 3.72
CA GLN A 416 -24.87 -6.61 2.76
C GLN A 416 -26.21 -7.14 3.29
N ARG A 417 -26.33 -7.39 4.60
CA ARG A 417 -27.57 -7.93 5.18
C ARG A 417 -28.49 -6.84 5.74
N GLY A 418 -29.73 -7.24 6.02
CA GLY A 418 -30.77 -6.38 6.58
C GLY A 418 -31.75 -5.83 5.52
N PRO A 419 -32.83 -5.17 5.95
CA PRO A 419 -33.78 -4.53 5.05
C PRO A 419 -33.16 -3.28 4.43
N ILE A 420 -33.56 -2.97 3.19
CA ILE A 420 -33.15 -1.75 2.50
C ILE A 420 -33.67 -0.54 3.28
N PRO A 421 -32.86 0.50 3.49
CA PRO A 421 -33.30 1.71 4.17
C PRO A 421 -34.38 2.45 3.35
N GLN A 422 -35.41 2.97 4.03
CA GLN A 422 -36.54 3.63 3.38
C GLN A 422 -36.19 4.91 2.60
N HIS A 423 -35.05 5.53 2.90
CA HIS A 423 -34.59 6.73 2.18
C HIS A 423 -34.03 6.44 0.79
N ILE A 424 -33.75 5.17 0.47
CA ILE A 424 -33.24 4.74 -0.84
C ILE A 424 -34.42 4.36 -1.71
N ILE A 425 -34.84 5.27 -2.60
CA ILE A 425 -36.00 5.09 -3.48
C ILE A 425 -35.57 4.41 -4.78
N ALA A 426 -34.40 4.77 -5.32
CA ALA A 426 -33.87 4.19 -6.54
C ALA A 426 -32.34 3.98 -6.38
N LEU A 427 -31.85 2.87 -6.90
CA LEU A 427 -30.42 2.54 -6.94
C LEU A 427 -30.03 2.28 -8.39
N ASP A 428 -28.89 2.85 -8.79
CA ASP A 428 -28.33 2.58 -10.10
C ASP A 428 -27.87 1.12 -10.22
N PRO A 429 -28.07 0.47 -11.39
CA PRO A 429 -27.62 -0.90 -11.61
C PRO A 429 -26.09 -1.00 -11.55
N SER A 430 -25.59 -2.22 -11.37
CA SER A 430 -24.15 -2.47 -11.44
C SER A 430 -23.66 -2.38 -12.89
N HIS A 431 -22.53 -1.69 -13.09
CA HIS A 431 -21.92 -1.51 -14.41
C HIS A 431 -20.81 -2.57 -14.66
N THR A 432 -20.66 -2.99 -15.91
CA THR A 432 -19.60 -3.93 -16.33
C THR A 432 -18.20 -3.45 -15.95
N ARG A 433 -17.96 -2.14 -15.98
CA ARG A 433 -16.72 -1.51 -15.53
C ARG A 433 -16.36 -1.85 -14.09
N GLU A 434 -17.35 -1.83 -13.17
CA GLU A 434 -17.15 -2.12 -11.74
C GLU A 434 -16.76 -3.59 -11.52
N HIS A 435 -17.45 -4.51 -12.22
CA HIS A 435 -17.13 -5.93 -12.16
C HIS A 435 -15.73 -6.22 -12.74
N LEU A 436 -15.36 -5.60 -13.85
CA LEU A 436 -14.03 -5.72 -14.43
C LEU A 436 -12.96 -5.22 -13.47
N LEU A 437 -13.19 -4.06 -12.83
CA LEU A 437 -12.28 -3.48 -11.85
C LEU A 437 -12.02 -4.46 -10.69
N LEU A 438 -13.07 -5.05 -10.14
CA LEU A 438 -12.96 -5.99 -9.02
C LEU A 438 -12.31 -7.32 -9.45
N ALA A 439 -12.66 -7.82 -10.63
CA ALA A 439 -12.01 -8.99 -11.20
C ALA A 439 -10.50 -8.78 -11.37
N LEU A 440 -10.06 -7.63 -11.89
CA LEU A 440 -8.64 -7.31 -12.05
C LEU A 440 -7.88 -7.12 -10.71
N HIS A 441 -8.56 -6.89 -9.60
CA HIS A 441 -7.93 -6.90 -8.27
C HIS A 441 -7.84 -8.32 -7.69
N LEU A 442 -8.93 -9.10 -7.76
CA LEU A 442 -9.02 -10.38 -7.08
C LEU A 442 -8.41 -11.53 -7.91
N LEU A 443 -8.43 -11.44 -9.24
CA LEU A 443 -7.86 -12.47 -10.11
C LEU A 443 -6.34 -12.66 -9.91
N PRO A 444 -5.52 -11.60 -9.87
CA PRO A 444 -4.09 -11.74 -9.54
C PRO A 444 -3.86 -12.36 -8.16
N LEU A 445 -4.70 -12.01 -7.20
CA LEU A 445 -4.62 -12.56 -5.85
C LEU A 445 -4.93 -14.08 -5.83
N LEU A 446 -5.90 -14.54 -6.62
CA LEU A 446 -6.21 -15.96 -6.79
C LEU A 446 -5.09 -16.69 -7.56
N LEU A 447 -4.48 -16.06 -8.57
CA LEU A 447 -3.36 -16.64 -9.30
C LEU A 447 -2.11 -16.82 -8.41
N LEU A 448 -1.89 -15.94 -7.44
CA LEU A 448 -0.80 -16.09 -6.47
C LEU A 448 -0.96 -17.32 -5.56
N ILE A 449 -2.17 -17.89 -5.43
CA ILE A 449 -2.38 -19.16 -4.71
C ILE A 449 -1.68 -20.30 -5.43
N SER A 450 -1.75 -20.34 -6.76
CA SER A 450 -1.16 -21.41 -7.56
C SER A 450 0.36 -21.37 -7.64
N LYS A 451 0.94 -20.15 -7.54
CA LYS A 451 2.41 -19.96 -7.62
C LYS A 451 2.89 -18.88 -6.65
N PRO A 452 2.92 -19.17 -5.34
CA PRO A 452 3.37 -18.21 -4.33
C PRO A 452 4.86 -17.87 -4.46
N GLU A 453 5.66 -18.75 -5.09
CA GLU A 453 7.09 -18.57 -5.33
C GLU A 453 7.44 -17.29 -6.09
N LEU A 454 6.52 -16.74 -6.89
CA LEU A 454 6.72 -15.46 -7.60
C LEU A 454 6.98 -14.28 -6.65
N VAL A 455 6.57 -14.42 -5.41
CA VAL A 455 6.71 -13.38 -4.37
C VAL A 455 7.63 -13.85 -3.24
N TRP A 456 7.85 -15.16 -3.12
CA TRP A 456 8.62 -15.78 -2.02
C TRP A 456 10.14 -15.76 -2.23
N GLY A 457 10.63 -15.36 -3.39
CA GLY A 457 12.00 -15.60 -3.82
C GLY A 457 13.12 -14.79 -3.12
N TRP A 458 12.87 -14.09 -2.02
CA TRP A 458 13.89 -13.33 -1.33
C TRP A 458 14.46 -14.13 -0.15
N THR A 459 15.56 -14.80 -0.40
CA THR A 459 16.44 -15.35 0.64
C THR A 459 17.66 -14.44 0.79
N PHE A 460 17.97 -14.04 2.01
CA PHE A 460 19.23 -13.37 2.36
C PHE A 460 20.43 -14.26 2.03
#